data_5419cea59f683436c76fd4d8bdbd3850
#
_entry.id   5419cea59f683436c76fd4d8bdbd3850
#
_cell.length_a   1.000
_cell.length_b   1.000
_cell.length_c   1.000
_cell.angle_alpha   90.00
_cell.angle_beta   90.00
_cell.angle_gamma   90.00
#
_symmetry.space_group_name_H-M   'P 1'
#
loop_
_entity.id
_entity.type
_entity.pdbx_description
1 polymer ?
#
loop_
_entity_poly.entity_id
_entity_poly.type
_entity_poly.pdbx_seq_one_letter_code
_entity_poly.pdbx_strand_id
1 'polypeptide(L)'
;YTALNTLSLHDALPIYKGGIVAYTDEVKERILGVPHEILEEYTAVSEEVARQMVLGTINTIDVDFAIASTGYAGPGGGTKDNPVGTIWLAYGNKEEVRTFKLTEDFGRDINLAIATNKAIRLMLDFLKDLDIKSE
;
A
#
# COMPACT_ATOMS: atom_id res chain seq x y z
N TYR A 1 11.40 2.52 7.63
CA TYR A 1 12.29 1.39 7.49
C TYR A 1 13.30 1.33 8.61
N THR A 2 14.22 2.28 8.59
CA THR A 2 15.22 2.43 9.65
C THR A 2 14.56 2.83 10.98
N ALA A 3 13.49 3.61 10.92
CA ALA A 3 12.73 4.02 12.10
C ALA A 3 12.05 2.83 12.79
N LEU A 4 11.57 1.83 12.02
CA LEU A 4 11.03 0.60 12.58
C LEU A 4 12.10 -0.24 13.27
N ASN A 5 13.35 -0.17 12.83
CA ASN A 5 14.46 -0.88 13.45
C ASN A 5 14.92 -0.22 14.76
N THR A 6 14.68 1.08 14.92
CA THR A 6 15.00 1.82 16.15
C THR A 6 13.88 1.81 17.16
N LEU A 7 12.63 1.70 16.72
CA LEU A 7 11.52 1.36 17.55
C LEU A 7 11.67 -0.11 17.93
N SER A 8 11.60 -0.43 19.19
CA SER A 8 11.73 -1.80 19.64
C SER A 8 10.85 -2.73 18.81
N LEU A 9 11.45 -3.64 18.07
CA LEU A 9 10.75 -4.68 17.32
C LEU A 9 9.84 -5.49 18.25
N HIS A 10 10.21 -5.63 19.53
CA HIS A 10 9.39 -6.31 20.52
C HIS A 10 8.04 -5.63 20.74
N ASP A 11 8.01 -4.30 20.71
CA ASP A 11 6.76 -3.55 20.89
C ASP A 11 5.86 -3.65 19.66
N ALA A 12 6.45 -3.80 18.46
CA ALA A 12 5.72 -3.93 17.21
C ALA A 12 5.26 -5.37 16.92
N LEU A 13 5.95 -6.38 17.42
CA LEU A 13 5.70 -7.80 17.12
C LEU A 13 4.26 -8.27 17.35
N PRO A 14 3.55 -7.84 18.41
CA PRO A 14 2.15 -8.26 18.59
C PRO A 14 1.20 -7.72 17.53
N ILE A 15 1.56 -6.63 16.84
CA ILE A 15 0.70 -5.90 15.90
C ILE A 15 1.20 -6.07 14.48
N TYR A 16 2.48 -5.80 14.23
CA TYR A 16 3.08 -5.83 12.91
C TYR A 16 3.70 -7.21 12.62
N LYS A 17 3.11 -7.94 11.69
CA LYS A 17 3.56 -9.30 11.36
C LYS A 17 4.57 -9.35 10.23
N GLY A 18 4.56 -8.40 9.33
CA GLY A 18 5.50 -8.41 8.21
C GLY A 18 5.09 -7.56 7.04
N GLY A 19 5.86 -7.65 5.96
CA GLY A 19 5.60 -6.92 4.73
C GLY A 19 6.15 -7.64 3.52
N ILE A 20 5.66 -7.26 2.35
CA ILE A 20 6.05 -7.83 1.07
C ILE A 20 6.48 -6.69 0.16
N VAL A 21 7.66 -6.81 -0.45
CA VAL A 21 8.11 -5.89 -1.49
C VAL A 21 7.84 -6.53 -2.84
N ALA A 22 6.74 -6.12 -3.47
CA ALA A 22 6.32 -6.65 -4.77
C ALA A 22 6.77 -5.69 -5.88
N TYR A 23 8.04 -5.77 -6.22
CA TYR A 23 8.64 -4.82 -7.17
C TYR A 23 8.21 -5.07 -8.62
N THR A 24 8.04 -6.32 -9.02
CA THR A 24 7.66 -6.69 -10.39
C THR A 24 6.20 -7.14 -10.45
N ASP A 25 5.62 -7.09 -11.63
CA ASP A 25 4.26 -7.58 -11.86
C ASP A 25 4.17 -9.09 -11.58
N GLU A 26 5.20 -9.84 -11.96
CA GLU A 26 5.29 -11.27 -11.65
C GLU A 26 5.17 -11.53 -10.14
N VAL A 27 5.84 -10.74 -9.31
CA VAL A 27 5.76 -10.89 -7.85
C VAL A 27 4.38 -10.51 -7.33
N LYS A 28 3.77 -9.45 -7.89
CA LYS A 28 2.40 -9.08 -7.56
C LYS A 28 1.43 -10.22 -7.84
N GLU A 29 1.56 -10.87 -8.99
CA GLU A 29 0.73 -12.01 -9.35
C GLU A 29 1.01 -13.23 -8.46
N ARG A 30 2.27 -13.62 -8.37
CA ARG A 30 2.66 -14.89 -7.77
C ARG A 30 2.57 -14.90 -6.26
N ILE A 31 2.95 -13.80 -5.61
CA ILE A 31 3.01 -13.73 -4.15
C ILE A 31 1.73 -13.10 -3.57
N LEU A 32 1.25 -12.01 -4.18
CA LEU A 32 0.06 -11.30 -3.69
C LEU A 32 -1.24 -11.76 -4.36
N GLY A 33 -1.15 -12.59 -5.38
CA GLY A 33 -2.34 -13.09 -6.07
C GLY A 33 -3.11 -12.02 -6.84
N VAL A 34 -2.45 -10.94 -7.25
CA VAL A 34 -3.10 -9.92 -8.09
C VAL A 34 -3.46 -10.58 -9.43
N PRO A 35 -4.73 -10.55 -9.85
CA PRO A 35 -5.12 -11.17 -11.11
C PRO A 35 -4.38 -10.58 -12.30
N HIS A 36 -3.89 -11.43 -13.19
CA HIS A 36 -3.17 -11.02 -14.39
C HIS A 36 -3.97 -10.04 -15.23
N GLU A 37 -5.27 -10.29 -15.37
CA GLU A 37 -6.19 -9.44 -16.14
C GLU A 37 -6.28 -8.03 -15.56
N ILE A 38 -6.21 -7.88 -14.25
CA ILE A 38 -6.23 -6.58 -13.59
C ILE A 38 -4.93 -5.80 -13.89
N LEU A 39 -3.80 -6.49 -13.86
CA LEU A 39 -2.51 -5.86 -14.23
C LEU A 39 -2.47 -5.45 -15.70
N GLU A 40 -3.01 -6.26 -16.59
CA GLU A 40 -3.07 -5.93 -18.03
C GLU A 40 -4.02 -4.76 -18.31
N GLU A 41 -5.20 -4.75 -17.69
CA GLU A 41 -6.22 -3.75 -17.97
C GLU A 41 -5.89 -2.39 -17.32
N TYR A 42 -5.47 -2.39 -16.06
CA TYR A 42 -5.32 -1.15 -15.27
C TYR A 42 -3.88 -0.73 -15.05
N THR A 43 -2.92 -1.56 -15.40
CA THR A 43 -1.48 -1.42 -15.12
C THR A 43 -1.13 -1.48 -13.63
N ALA A 44 0.15 -1.67 -13.33
CA ALA A 44 0.64 -1.84 -11.96
C ALA A 44 0.36 -0.63 -11.07
N VAL A 45 0.32 0.58 -11.63
CA VAL A 45 0.05 1.81 -10.88
C VAL A 45 -1.41 2.19 -11.09
N SER A 46 -2.27 1.57 -10.31
CA SER A 46 -3.72 1.78 -10.39
C SER A 46 -4.38 1.52 -9.05
N GLU A 47 -5.59 2.05 -8.90
CA GLU A 47 -6.42 1.80 -7.72
C GLU A 47 -6.72 0.31 -7.56
N GLU A 48 -7.07 -0.33 -8.67
CA GLU A 48 -7.47 -1.74 -8.71
C GLU A 48 -6.33 -2.65 -8.24
N VAL A 49 -5.11 -2.41 -8.72
CA VAL A 49 -3.93 -3.17 -8.29
C VAL A 49 -3.62 -2.90 -6.82
N ALA A 50 -3.70 -1.66 -6.37
CA ALA A 50 -3.47 -1.33 -4.95
C ALA A 50 -4.46 -2.07 -4.04
N ARG A 51 -5.75 -2.13 -4.41
CA ARG A 51 -6.78 -2.90 -3.69
C ARG A 51 -6.44 -4.38 -3.62
N GLN A 52 -6.07 -4.97 -4.74
CA GLN A 52 -5.69 -6.38 -4.81
C GLN A 52 -4.44 -6.67 -3.98
N MET A 53 -3.50 -5.74 -3.93
CA MET A 53 -2.30 -5.89 -3.09
C MET A 53 -2.64 -5.94 -1.60
N VAL A 54 -3.60 -5.15 -1.12
CA VAL A 54 -4.08 -5.21 0.27
C VAL A 54 -4.68 -6.59 0.56
N LEU A 55 -5.61 -7.03 -0.29
CA LEU A 55 -6.27 -8.33 -0.11
C LEU A 55 -5.28 -9.49 -0.18
N GLY A 56 -4.33 -9.42 -1.11
CA GLY A 56 -3.28 -10.42 -1.26
C GLY A 56 -2.36 -10.47 -0.04
N THR A 57 -2.01 -9.32 0.53
CA THR A 57 -1.18 -9.24 1.73
C THR A 57 -1.90 -9.84 2.94
N ILE A 58 -3.17 -9.51 3.12
CA ILE A 58 -4.01 -10.08 4.19
C ILE A 58 -4.03 -11.60 4.10
N ASN A 59 -4.22 -12.12 2.91
CA ASN A 59 -4.29 -13.57 2.69
C ASN A 59 -2.93 -14.27 2.85
N THR A 60 -1.85 -13.66 2.33
CA THR A 60 -0.53 -14.28 2.31
C THR A 60 0.15 -14.27 3.68
N ILE A 61 0.04 -13.18 4.42
CA ILE A 61 0.65 -13.04 5.75
C ILE A 61 -0.31 -13.52 6.86
N ASP A 62 -1.58 -13.69 6.54
CA ASP A 62 -2.63 -14.04 7.50
C ASP A 62 -2.75 -12.96 8.59
N VAL A 63 -3.11 -11.77 8.16
CA VAL A 63 -3.33 -10.60 9.00
C VAL A 63 -4.74 -10.08 8.83
N ASP A 64 -5.18 -9.24 9.76
CA ASP A 64 -6.52 -8.64 9.73
C ASP A 64 -6.56 -7.36 8.89
N PHE A 65 -5.47 -6.61 8.87
CA PHE A 65 -5.35 -5.32 8.20
C PHE A 65 -4.06 -5.26 7.39
N ALA A 66 -4.10 -4.53 6.28
CA ALA A 66 -2.92 -4.28 5.47
C ALA A 66 -2.95 -2.90 4.83
N ILE A 67 -1.77 -2.40 4.52
CA ILE A 67 -1.54 -1.20 3.73
C ILE A 67 -0.74 -1.61 2.51
N ALA A 68 -1.09 -1.08 1.35
CA ALA A 68 -0.32 -1.27 0.12
C ALA A 68 -0.08 0.06 -0.57
N SER A 69 1.02 0.15 -1.29
CA SER A 69 1.30 1.27 -2.17
C SER A 69 1.86 0.79 -3.50
N THR A 70 1.46 1.43 -4.58
CA THR A 70 2.01 1.24 -5.90
C THR A 70 2.10 2.58 -6.61
N GLY A 71 3.24 2.87 -7.26
CA GLY A 71 3.40 4.19 -7.83
C GLY A 71 4.75 4.44 -8.49
N TYR A 72 4.88 5.63 -9.01
CA TYR A 72 6.10 6.16 -9.60
C TYR A 72 6.67 7.25 -8.69
N ALA A 73 7.54 6.85 -7.77
CA ALA A 73 8.15 7.81 -6.84
C ALA A 73 9.22 8.69 -7.51
N GLY A 74 9.73 8.28 -8.68
CA GLY A 74 10.73 9.03 -9.42
C GLY A 74 12.17 8.64 -9.09
N PRO A 75 13.15 9.31 -9.71
CA PRO A 75 13.02 10.36 -10.73
C PRO A 75 12.57 9.83 -12.09
N GLY A 76 12.81 8.53 -12.36
CA GLY A 76 12.41 7.89 -13.60
C GLY A 76 11.05 7.22 -13.50
N GLY A 77 10.60 6.69 -14.60
CA GLY A 77 9.29 6.06 -14.72
C GLY A 77 8.19 7.06 -15.02
N GLY A 78 6.98 6.68 -14.69
CA GLY A 78 5.82 7.48 -15.03
C GLY A 78 5.36 7.30 -16.46
N THR A 79 4.11 7.62 -16.69
CA THR A 79 3.48 7.62 -18.01
C THR A 79 2.71 8.91 -18.20
N LYS A 80 2.13 9.12 -19.38
CA LYS A 80 1.28 10.28 -19.63
C LYS A 80 0.09 10.32 -18.68
N ASP A 81 -0.51 9.17 -18.42
CA ASP A 81 -1.69 9.06 -17.56
C ASP A 81 -1.33 9.01 -16.06
N ASN A 82 -0.16 8.46 -15.73
CA ASN A 82 0.36 8.37 -14.38
C ASN A 82 1.78 8.93 -14.32
N PRO A 83 1.95 10.25 -14.32
CA PRO A 83 3.29 10.85 -14.26
C PRO A 83 3.99 10.55 -12.94
N VAL A 84 5.29 10.82 -12.87
CA VAL A 84 6.06 10.71 -11.63
C VAL A 84 5.38 11.50 -10.51
N GLY A 85 5.33 10.92 -9.32
CA GLY A 85 4.56 11.44 -8.19
C GLY A 85 3.21 10.76 -8.02
N THR A 86 2.73 10.03 -9.03
CA THR A 86 1.50 9.25 -8.91
C THR A 86 1.75 8.03 -8.03
N ILE A 87 1.12 8.00 -6.88
CA ILE A 87 1.19 6.87 -5.94
C ILE A 87 -0.23 6.56 -5.46
N TRP A 88 -0.67 5.34 -5.69
CA TRP A 88 -1.89 4.82 -5.12
C TRP A 88 -1.61 4.16 -3.78
N LEU A 89 -2.35 4.56 -2.77
CA LEU A 89 -2.36 3.94 -1.45
C LEU A 89 -3.66 3.17 -1.29
N ALA A 90 -3.58 1.99 -0.71
CA ALA A 90 -4.75 1.20 -0.33
C ALA A 90 -4.56 0.70 1.10
N TYR A 91 -5.65 0.60 1.83
CA TYR A 91 -5.59 0.23 3.24
C TYR A 91 -6.95 -0.30 3.69
N GLY A 92 -6.94 -1.22 4.63
CA GLY A 92 -8.18 -1.76 5.17
C GLY A 92 -8.08 -3.20 5.60
N ASN A 93 -9.22 -3.87 5.57
CA ASN A 93 -9.40 -5.28 5.89
C ASN A 93 -10.07 -6.01 4.71
N LYS A 94 -10.40 -7.29 4.89
CA LYS A 94 -11.01 -8.06 3.80
C LYS A 94 -12.46 -7.66 3.49
N GLU A 95 -13.13 -6.96 4.39
CA GLU A 95 -14.50 -6.48 4.20
C GLU A 95 -14.55 -5.10 3.54
N GLU A 96 -13.59 -4.24 3.85
CA GLU A 96 -13.53 -2.87 3.34
C GLU A 96 -12.10 -2.46 3.03
N VAL A 97 -11.82 -2.09 1.78
CA VAL A 97 -10.53 -1.53 1.35
C VAL A 97 -10.78 -0.13 0.84
N ARG A 98 -10.09 0.85 1.42
CA ARG A 98 -10.12 2.24 0.98
C ARG A 98 -8.86 2.59 0.23
N THR A 99 -8.93 3.59 -0.62
CA THR A 99 -7.81 4.03 -1.45
C THR A 99 -7.62 5.54 -1.37
N PHE A 100 -6.40 5.97 -1.70
CA PHE A 100 -6.06 7.38 -1.82
C PHE A 100 -4.98 7.54 -2.91
N LYS A 101 -5.14 8.55 -3.75
CA LYS A 101 -4.19 8.83 -4.83
C LYS A 101 -3.37 10.08 -4.51
N LEU A 102 -2.06 9.93 -4.48
CA LEU A 102 -1.11 11.05 -4.48
C LEU A 102 -0.76 11.40 -5.92
N THR A 103 -0.66 12.70 -6.22
CA THR A 103 -0.46 13.17 -7.60
C THR A 103 0.68 14.17 -7.76
N GLU A 104 1.25 14.66 -6.65
CA GLU A 104 2.27 15.69 -6.70
C GLU A 104 3.67 15.09 -6.63
N ASP A 105 4.61 15.72 -7.32
CA ASP A 105 6.00 15.30 -7.37
C ASP A 105 6.89 16.31 -6.67
N PHE A 106 7.48 15.89 -5.55
CA PHE A 106 8.44 16.70 -4.76
C PHE A 106 9.83 16.06 -4.75
N GLY A 107 10.08 15.11 -5.66
CA GLY A 107 11.29 14.28 -5.67
C GLY A 107 11.10 12.99 -4.89
N ARG A 108 11.87 11.97 -5.25
CA ARG A 108 11.69 10.60 -4.77
C ARG A 108 11.63 10.48 -3.25
N ASP A 109 12.59 11.07 -2.55
CA ASP A 109 12.68 10.90 -1.10
C ASP A 109 11.48 11.51 -0.38
N ILE A 110 11.05 12.68 -0.83
CA ILE A 110 9.88 13.37 -0.28
C ILE A 110 8.59 12.63 -0.66
N ASN A 111 8.48 12.17 -1.91
CA ASN A 111 7.32 11.39 -2.36
C ASN A 111 7.14 10.13 -1.52
N LEU A 112 8.22 9.39 -1.23
CA LEU A 112 8.17 8.20 -0.40
C LEU A 112 7.79 8.51 1.06
N ALA A 113 8.32 9.60 1.61
CA ALA A 113 8.00 10.03 2.97
C ALA A 113 6.53 10.43 3.10
N ILE A 114 6.02 11.19 2.15
CA ILE A 114 4.59 11.58 2.10
C ILE A 114 3.71 10.36 2.00
N ALA A 115 4.03 9.43 1.09
CA ALA A 115 3.24 8.21 0.91
C ALA A 115 3.19 7.37 2.19
N THR A 116 4.31 7.18 2.85
CA THR A 116 4.40 6.41 4.09
C THR A 116 3.57 7.05 5.21
N ASN A 117 3.77 8.35 5.44
CA ASN A 117 3.06 9.07 6.50
C ASN A 117 1.55 9.12 6.23
N LYS A 118 1.16 9.37 4.99
CA LYS A 118 -0.24 9.42 4.59
C LYS A 118 -0.92 8.07 4.77
N ALA A 119 -0.27 6.98 4.33
CA ALA A 119 -0.82 5.64 4.45
C ALA A 119 -1.07 5.24 5.91
N ILE A 120 -0.13 5.53 6.80
CA ILE A 120 -0.27 5.24 8.23
C ILE A 120 -1.40 6.07 8.84
N ARG A 121 -1.47 7.35 8.52
CA ARG A 121 -2.53 8.22 9.03
C ARG A 121 -3.92 7.78 8.57
N LEU A 122 -4.05 7.43 7.30
CA LEU A 122 -5.30 6.93 6.73
C LEU A 122 -5.73 5.62 7.39
N MET A 123 -4.79 4.71 7.66
CA MET A 123 -5.09 3.48 8.37
C MET A 123 -5.55 3.75 9.81
N LEU A 124 -4.92 4.69 10.51
CA LEU A 124 -5.35 5.07 11.85
C LEU A 124 -6.79 5.60 11.84
N ASP A 125 -7.14 6.44 10.88
CA ASP A 125 -8.49 6.96 10.72
C ASP A 125 -9.48 5.83 10.42
N PHE A 126 -9.10 4.88 9.57
CA PHE A 126 -9.90 3.70 9.26
C PHE A 126 -10.18 2.86 10.51
N LEU A 127 -9.16 2.63 11.34
CA LEU A 127 -9.32 1.87 12.59
C LEU A 127 -10.23 2.59 13.58
N LYS A 128 -10.15 3.91 13.67
CA LYS A 128 -11.06 4.72 14.50
C LYS A 128 -12.50 4.61 14.01
N ASP A 129 -12.71 4.66 12.70
CA ASP A 129 -14.05 4.50 12.12
C ASP A 129 -14.65 3.12 12.45
N LEU A 130 -13.85 2.07 12.46
CA LEU A 130 -14.29 0.73 12.87
C LEU A 130 -14.71 0.68 14.33
N ASP A 131 -13.95 1.31 15.22
CA ASP A 131 -14.28 1.37 16.65
C ASP A 131 -15.62 2.08 16.88
N ILE A 132 -15.86 3.19 16.18
CA ILE A 132 -17.14 3.93 16.26
C ILE A 132 -18.29 3.05 15.78
N LYS A 133 -18.12 2.30 14.71
CA LYS A 133 -19.17 1.42 14.17
C LYS A 133 -19.48 0.23 15.07
N SER A 134 -18.51 -0.24 15.86
CA SER A 134 -18.69 -1.37 16.78
C SER A 134 -19.36 -0.99 18.11
N GLU A 135 -19.45 0.29 18.39
CA GLU A 135 -20.22 0.84 19.54
C GLU A 135 -21.70 1.01 19.20
#